data_00fb75f6bc1260dd41d2a4b04fd1be8d
#
_entry.id   00fb75f6bc1260dd41d2a4b04fd1be8d
#
_cell.length_a   1.000
_cell.length_b   1.000
_cell.length_c   1.000
_cell.angle_alpha   90.00
_cell.angle_beta   90.00
_cell.angle_gamma   90.00
#
_symmetry.space_group_name_H-M   'P 1'
#
loop_
_entity.id
_entity.type
_entity.pdbx_description
1 polymer ?
#
loop_
_entity_poly.entity_id
_entity_poly.type
_entity_poly.pdbx_seq_one_letter_code
_entity_poly.pdbx_strand_id
1 'polypeptide(L)'
;LISTSMDLHGNVSQKLAQYTDLITCYRMAPHEDALESKERAVENLLVRLENGKGKPAFKAWIPIPILLPGEKTSTRIEPGKSLYAQVAPSAAQEGIIDAAIWIGYAWADEPRNHAVVMVTGDDQLAVKKTAELLASSFWKKRNKFEFVAPTTTFEKSLSYALASEKKPYIISDMGDNPTAGGAGDVTWTLREILAHPDLKSSSGPELIYASIPGPELIEQAI
;
A
#
# COMPACT_ATOMS: atom_id res chain seq x y z
N LEU A 1 4.67 17.98 20.06
CA LEU A 1 4.51 17.58 18.65
C LEU A 1 4.49 16.07 18.54
N ILE A 2 3.59 15.56 17.71
CA ILE A 2 3.50 14.15 17.33
C ILE A 2 3.80 14.07 15.84
N SER A 3 4.94 13.42 15.50
CA SER A 3 5.31 13.10 14.12
C SER A 3 5.21 11.60 13.88
N THR A 4 4.70 11.21 12.73
CA THR A 4 4.56 9.79 12.34
C THR A 4 4.81 9.60 10.86
N SER A 5 5.28 8.41 10.49
CA SER A 5 5.39 7.94 9.12
C SER A 5 4.51 6.71 8.94
N MET A 6 3.88 6.58 7.77
CA MET A 6 2.97 5.49 7.48
C MET A 6 3.25 4.87 6.10
N ASP A 7 2.85 3.62 5.97
CA ASP A 7 2.64 2.98 4.67
C ASP A 7 1.48 3.66 3.92
N LEU A 8 1.61 3.78 2.60
CA LEU A 8 0.58 4.37 1.75
C LEU A 8 -0.72 3.54 1.67
N HIS A 9 -0.67 2.27 2.09
CA HIS A 9 -1.84 1.41 2.24
C HIS A 9 -2.48 1.52 3.64
N GLY A 10 -2.03 2.43 4.49
CA GLY A 10 -2.65 2.67 5.79
C GLY A 10 -4.03 3.34 5.69
N ASN A 11 -4.89 3.07 6.65
CA ASN A 11 -6.18 3.73 6.79
C ASN A 11 -6.03 4.97 7.70
N VAL A 12 -6.17 6.16 7.13
CA VAL A 12 -6.03 7.43 7.85
C VAL A 12 -7.38 7.93 8.31
N SER A 13 -7.73 7.61 9.56
CA SER A 13 -8.97 8.10 10.17
C SER A 13 -8.90 9.60 10.46
N GLN A 14 -10.07 10.24 10.57
CA GLN A 14 -10.16 11.63 11.01
C GLN A 14 -9.47 11.83 12.38
N LYS A 15 -9.62 10.87 13.28
CA LYS A 15 -8.99 10.91 14.62
C LYS A 15 -7.46 10.91 14.51
N LEU A 16 -6.88 10.06 13.66
CA LEU A 16 -5.44 10.06 13.40
C LEU A 16 -4.98 11.41 12.84
N ALA A 17 -5.69 11.95 11.84
CA ALA A 17 -5.38 13.24 11.25
C ALA A 17 -5.48 14.40 12.25
N GLN A 18 -6.39 14.33 13.23
CA GLN A 18 -6.54 15.37 14.27
C GLN A 18 -5.40 15.34 15.29
N TYR A 19 -4.99 14.15 15.74
CA TYR A 19 -4.04 14.01 16.85
C TYR A 19 -2.57 13.99 16.42
N THR A 20 -2.25 13.65 15.17
CA THR A 20 -0.88 13.80 14.65
C THR A 20 -0.64 15.25 14.19
N ASP A 21 0.51 15.82 14.53
CA ASP A 21 0.90 17.15 14.08
C ASP A 21 1.58 17.10 12.71
N LEU A 22 2.47 16.14 12.53
CA LEU A 22 3.22 15.89 11.31
C LEU A 22 3.01 14.44 10.88
N ILE A 23 2.75 14.23 9.61
CA ILE A 23 2.53 12.89 9.08
C ILE A 23 3.14 12.77 7.69
N THR A 24 3.98 11.75 7.51
CA THR A 24 4.55 11.39 6.21
C THR A 24 4.03 10.04 5.76
N CYS A 25 4.12 9.80 4.46
CA CYS A 25 3.68 8.56 3.84
C CYS A 25 4.72 8.10 2.82
N TYR A 26 4.82 6.81 2.61
CA TYR A 26 5.54 6.27 1.45
C TYR A 26 4.96 6.85 0.16
N ARG A 27 5.82 7.12 -0.80
CA ARG A 27 5.46 7.62 -2.14
C ARG A 27 5.64 6.57 -3.22
N MET A 28 6.07 5.37 -2.82
CA MET A 28 6.36 4.26 -3.72
C MET A 28 5.64 2.98 -3.30
N ALA A 29 5.12 2.28 -4.28
CA ALA A 29 4.63 0.92 -4.18
C ALA A 29 5.22 0.12 -5.38
N PRO A 30 6.15 -0.83 -5.16
CA PRO A 30 6.70 -1.32 -3.88
C PRO A 30 7.39 -0.25 -3.03
N HIS A 31 7.50 -0.49 -1.71
CA HIS A 31 7.93 0.45 -0.66
C HIS A 31 9.45 0.69 -0.63
N GLU A 32 10.01 1.14 -1.74
CA GLU A 32 11.47 1.38 -1.88
C GLU A 32 11.94 2.61 -1.08
N ASP A 33 11.00 3.52 -0.76
CA ASP A 33 11.22 4.76 -0.02
C ASP A 33 10.79 4.69 1.46
N ALA A 34 10.67 3.50 2.03
CA ALA A 34 10.18 3.32 3.40
C ALA A 34 11.10 4.00 4.45
N LEU A 35 12.42 3.91 4.28
CA LEU A 35 13.39 4.56 5.17
C LEU A 35 13.37 6.08 4.99
N GLU A 36 13.46 6.56 3.75
CA GLU A 36 13.40 7.98 3.40
C GLU A 36 12.15 8.67 3.95
N SER A 37 11.00 7.97 3.90
CA SER A 37 9.75 8.50 4.44
C SER A 37 9.79 8.67 5.97
N LYS A 38 10.48 7.78 6.69
CA LYS A 38 10.69 7.89 8.14
C LYS A 38 11.69 9.00 8.47
N GLU A 39 12.77 9.12 7.71
CA GLU A 39 13.74 10.21 7.83
C GLU A 39 13.05 11.56 7.64
N ARG A 40 12.20 11.71 6.61
CA ARG A 40 11.42 12.91 6.36
C ARG A 40 10.48 13.26 7.54
N ALA A 41 9.88 12.26 8.19
CA ALA A 41 9.06 12.49 9.38
C ALA A 41 9.87 13.06 10.56
N VAL A 42 11.08 12.58 10.75
CA VAL A 42 12.01 13.06 11.78
C VAL A 42 12.54 14.44 11.42
N GLU A 43 12.95 14.65 10.18
CA GLU A 43 13.45 15.92 9.67
C GLU A 43 12.42 17.04 9.83
N ASN A 44 11.18 16.80 9.40
CA ASN A 44 10.09 17.75 9.58
C ASN A 44 9.87 18.13 11.05
N LEU A 45 10.01 17.17 11.97
CA LEU A 45 9.92 17.42 13.40
C LEU A 45 11.09 18.27 13.92
N LEU A 46 12.32 17.91 13.57
CA LEU A 46 13.54 18.63 13.99
C LEU A 46 13.53 20.09 13.51
N VAL A 47 13.24 20.29 12.22
CA VAL A 47 13.14 21.64 11.63
C VAL A 47 12.11 22.50 12.38
N ARG A 48 10.98 21.92 12.80
CA ARG A 48 9.95 22.66 13.57
C ARG A 48 10.43 23.02 14.96
N LEU A 49 11.13 22.10 15.63
CA LEU A 49 11.67 22.31 16.97
C LEU A 49 12.79 23.36 16.97
N GLU A 50 13.75 23.26 16.05
CA GLU A 50 14.88 24.17 15.93
C GLU A 50 14.45 25.60 15.61
N ASN A 51 13.44 25.76 14.77
CA ASN A 51 12.90 27.05 14.38
C ASN A 51 11.84 27.61 15.36
N GLY A 52 11.52 26.89 16.44
CA GLY A 52 10.52 27.28 17.42
C GLY A 52 9.08 27.40 16.86
N LYS A 53 8.80 26.83 15.68
CA LYS A 53 7.50 27.01 15.00
C LYS A 53 6.35 26.21 15.60
N GLY A 54 6.64 25.20 16.42
CA GLY A 54 5.60 24.38 17.04
C GLY A 54 4.75 23.56 16.03
N LYS A 55 3.47 23.42 16.28
CA LYS A 55 2.55 22.69 15.40
C LYS A 55 2.37 23.39 14.05
N PRO A 56 2.17 22.64 12.96
CA PRO A 56 1.70 23.23 11.70
C PRO A 56 0.43 24.05 11.93
N ALA A 57 0.35 25.22 11.31
CA ALA A 57 -0.81 26.08 11.47
C ALA A 57 -2.07 25.51 10.80
N PHE A 58 -1.88 24.77 9.72
CA PHE A 58 -2.99 24.22 8.92
C PHE A 58 -2.73 22.76 8.53
N LYS A 59 -3.82 21.99 8.51
CA LYS A 59 -3.88 20.64 7.95
C LYS A 59 -5.16 20.49 7.12
N ALA A 60 -5.05 19.90 5.95
CA ALA A 60 -6.17 19.46 5.16
C ALA A 60 -6.19 17.92 5.13
N TRP A 61 -7.32 17.32 5.49
CA TRP A 61 -7.59 15.89 5.40
C TRP A 61 -8.81 15.70 4.51
N ILE A 62 -8.61 15.07 3.34
CA ILE A 62 -9.68 14.87 2.35
C ILE A 62 -9.85 13.37 2.15
N PRO A 63 -10.93 12.77 2.70
CA PRO A 63 -11.30 11.40 2.38
C PRO A 63 -11.82 11.33 0.95
N ILE A 64 -11.35 10.34 0.20
CA ILE A 64 -11.76 10.11 -1.17
C ILE A 64 -12.50 8.76 -1.21
N PRO A 65 -13.74 8.69 -1.72
CA PRO A 65 -14.51 7.45 -1.72
C PRO A 65 -14.01 6.48 -2.81
N ILE A 66 -12.77 6.06 -2.65
CA ILE A 66 -12.07 5.07 -3.47
C ILE A 66 -11.63 3.94 -2.57
N LEU A 67 -11.96 2.71 -2.97
CA LEU A 67 -11.48 1.48 -2.35
C LEU A 67 -10.76 0.66 -3.41
N LEU A 68 -9.46 0.46 -3.23
CA LEU A 68 -8.60 -0.28 -4.15
C LEU A 68 -7.80 -1.32 -3.36
N PRO A 69 -7.65 -2.54 -3.87
CA PRO A 69 -6.66 -3.46 -3.35
C PRO A 69 -5.26 -2.93 -3.67
N GLY A 70 -4.32 -3.11 -2.74
CA GLY A 70 -2.94 -2.62 -2.87
C GLY A 70 -2.25 -3.09 -4.15
N GLU A 71 -2.57 -4.29 -4.60
CA GLU A 71 -2.04 -4.94 -5.80
C GLU A 71 -2.33 -4.19 -7.11
N LYS A 72 -3.31 -3.28 -7.09
CA LYS A 72 -3.61 -2.38 -8.23
C LYS A 72 -2.89 -1.04 -8.15
N THR A 73 -2.16 -0.76 -7.09
CA THR A 73 -1.71 0.60 -6.76
C THR A 73 -0.22 0.81 -6.94
N SER A 74 0.42 0.00 -7.78
CA SER A 74 1.83 0.16 -8.10
C SER A 74 2.14 1.54 -8.65
N THR A 75 3.16 2.18 -8.09
CA THR A 75 3.66 3.48 -8.57
C THR A 75 4.65 3.33 -9.74
N ARG A 76 4.95 2.11 -10.17
CA ARG A 76 5.80 1.83 -11.33
C ARG A 76 5.04 1.93 -12.66
N ILE A 77 3.72 1.78 -12.62
CA ILE A 77 2.83 1.83 -13.79
C ILE A 77 1.78 2.93 -13.65
N GLU A 78 1.17 3.32 -14.78
CA GLU A 78 0.03 4.23 -14.76
C GLU A 78 -1.23 3.54 -14.20
N PRO A 79 -2.10 4.27 -13.50
CA PRO A 79 -2.06 5.70 -13.21
C PRO A 79 -1.30 6.05 -11.91
N GLY A 80 -0.84 5.07 -11.16
CA GLY A 80 -0.11 5.27 -9.90
C GLY A 80 1.15 6.10 -10.10
N LYS A 81 1.94 5.80 -11.14
CA LYS A 81 3.17 6.53 -11.48
C LYS A 81 2.95 8.04 -11.59
N SER A 82 2.05 8.47 -12.44
CA SER A 82 1.79 9.91 -12.65
C SER A 82 1.00 10.56 -11.51
N LEU A 83 0.26 9.78 -10.71
CA LEU A 83 -0.41 10.30 -9.52
C LEU A 83 0.62 10.64 -8.44
N TYR A 84 1.47 9.68 -8.07
CA TYR A 84 2.46 9.85 -7.00
C TYR A 84 3.61 10.78 -7.39
N ALA A 85 3.93 10.91 -8.68
CA ALA A 85 4.89 11.90 -9.17
C ALA A 85 4.51 13.35 -8.83
N GLN A 86 3.23 13.62 -8.52
CA GLN A 86 2.76 14.94 -8.11
C GLN A 86 3.06 15.26 -6.64
N VAL A 87 3.31 14.26 -5.80
CA VAL A 87 3.39 14.43 -4.34
C VAL A 87 4.63 15.21 -3.92
N ALA A 88 5.82 14.82 -4.39
CA ALA A 88 7.06 15.51 -4.03
C ALA A 88 7.08 16.98 -4.47
N PRO A 89 6.73 17.34 -5.72
CA PRO A 89 6.61 18.74 -6.13
C PRO A 89 5.56 19.52 -5.33
N SER A 90 4.47 18.86 -4.93
CA SER A 90 3.44 19.48 -4.09
C SER A 90 3.94 19.77 -2.69
N ALA A 91 4.69 18.86 -2.09
CA ALA A 91 5.30 19.07 -0.78
C ALA A 91 6.41 20.13 -0.77
N ALA A 92 7.05 20.37 -1.91
CA ALA A 92 8.11 21.37 -2.05
C ALA A 92 7.59 22.81 -2.25
N GLN A 93 6.28 23.02 -2.31
CA GLN A 93 5.72 24.37 -2.46
C GLN A 93 5.90 25.19 -1.17
N GLU A 94 6.09 26.50 -1.32
CA GLU A 94 6.16 27.43 -0.20
C GLU A 94 4.89 27.33 0.67
N GLY A 95 5.07 27.33 1.98
CA GLY A 95 3.98 27.21 2.95
C GLY A 95 3.49 25.77 3.21
N ILE A 96 4.00 24.77 2.47
CA ILE A 96 3.73 23.35 2.70
C ILE A 96 4.89 22.73 3.48
N ILE A 97 4.57 21.84 4.41
CA ILE A 97 5.56 21.03 5.16
C ILE A 97 5.63 19.63 4.56
N ASP A 98 4.49 18.99 4.36
CA ASP A 98 4.41 17.71 3.65
C ASP A 98 3.03 17.52 2.98
N ALA A 99 3.03 16.70 1.95
CA ALA A 99 1.84 16.25 1.24
C ALA A 99 1.91 14.74 1.04
N ALA A 100 0.78 14.06 1.19
CA ALA A 100 0.71 12.62 1.13
C ALA A 100 -0.62 12.12 0.56
N ILE A 101 -0.55 10.95 -0.09
CA ILE A 101 -1.70 10.21 -0.61
C ILE A 101 -1.69 8.83 0.03
N TRP A 102 -2.78 8.43 0.66
CA TRP A 102 -3.03 7.07 1.10
C TRP A 102 -4.05 6.40 0.20
N ILE A 103 -3.78 5.16 -0.16
CA ILE A 103 -4.72 4.30 -0.88
C ILE A 103 -5.78 3.75 0.08
N GLY A 104 -5.41 3.55 1.33
CA GLY A 104 -6.17 2.75 2.27
C GLY A 104 -5.84 1.26 2.17
N TYR A 105 -6.43 0.47 3.06
CA TYR A 105 -6.21 -0.97 3.10
C TYR A 105 -7.54 -1.73 3.05
N ALA A 106 -7.92 -2.12 1.84
CA ALA A 106 -9.23 -2.74 1.56
C ALA A 106 -9.45 -4.06 2.32
N TRP A 107 -8.39 -4.85 2.50
CA TRP A 107 -8.46 -6.17 3.14
C TRP A 107 -8.76 -6.11 4.65
N ALA A 108 -8.62 -4.94 5.29
CA ALA A 108 -9.02 -4.77 6.67
C ALA A 108 -10.53 -4.78 6.89
N ASP A 109 -11.32 -4.60 5.82
CA ASP A 109 -12.79 -4.62 5.82
C ASP A 109 -13.42 -3.83 6.97
N GLU A 110 -13.03 -2.57 7.09
CA GLU A 110 -13.49 -1.67 8.14
C GLU A 110 -14.10 -0.38 7.57
N PRO A 111 -14.97 0.33 8.32
CA PRO A 111 -15.65 1.54 7.85
C PRO A 111 -14.72 2.70 7.44
N ARG A 112 -13.45 2.67 7.87
CA ARG A 112 -12.43 3.68 7.54
C ARG A 112 -11.67 3.37 6.25
N ASN A 113 -12.00 2.28 5.58
CA ASN A 113 -11.37 1.87 4.33
C ASN A 113 -11.75 2.82 3.21
N HIS A 114 -10.89 3.79 2.97
CA HIS A 114 -10.95 4.70 1.82
C HIS A 114 -9.60 5.37 1.58
N ALA A 115 -9.43 5.89 0.39
CA ALA A 115 -8.26 6.71 0.09
C ALA A 115 -8.32 8.07 0.81
N VAL A 116 -7.16 8.64 1.09
CA VAL A 116 -7.03 9.93 1.77
C VAL A 116 -5.92 10.74 1.13
N VAL A 117 -6.16 12.04 0.99
CA VAL A 117 -5.10 13.03 0.80
C VAL A 117 -4.98 13.86 2.07
N MET A 118 -3.76 14.04 2.53
CA MET A 118 -3.47 14.93 3.64
C MET A 118 -2.30 15.86 3.29
N VAL A 119 -2.47 17.14 3.61
CA VAL A 119 -1.44 18.16 3.42
C VAL A 119 -1.30 18.95 4.70
N THR A 120 -0.08 19.18 5.14
CA THR A 120 0.26 19.97 6.33
C THR A 120 1.14 21.15 5.93
N GLY A 121 0.94 22.30 6.57
CA GLY A 121 1.71 23.50 6.26
C GLY A 121 1.38 24.70 7.14
N ASP A 122 2.01 25.81 6.85
CA ASP A 122 1.84 27.08 7.57
C ASP A 122 1.07 28.14 6.75
N ASP A 123 0.79 27.86 5.47
CA ASP A 123 -0.06 28.69 4.60
C ASP A 123 -1.39 27.98 4.31
N GLN A 124 -2.49 28.61 4.74
CA GLN A 124 -3.83 28.02 4.62
C GLN A 124 -4.26 27.80 3.17
N LEU A 125 -3.98 28.77 2.30
CA LEU A 125 -4.42 28.72 0.91
C LEU A 125 -3.61 27.66 0.13
N ALA A 126 -2.29 27.61 0.36
CA ALA A 126 -1.41 26.60 -0.22
C ALA A 126 -1.83 25.19 0.20
N VAL A 127 -2.05 24.96 1.50
CA VAL A 127 -2.50 23.66 2.05
C VAL A 127 -3.82 23.22 1.42
N LYS A 128 -4.82 24.11 1.40
CA LYS A 128 -6.13 23.80 0.82
C LYS A 128 -6.04 23.47 -0.66
N LYS A 129 -5.41 24.35 -1.45
CA LYS A 129 -5.28 24.21 -2.91
C LYS A 129 -4.53 22.94 -3.29
N THR A 130 -3.44 22.63 -2.59
CA THR A 130 -2.63 21.44 -2.82
C THR A 130 -3.41 20.16 -2.51
N ALA A 131 -4.14 20.13 -1.39
CA ALA A 131 -4.95 18.98 -1.03
C ALA A 131 -6.09 18.72 -2.04
N GLU A 132 -6.79 19.77 -2.47
CA GLU A 132 -7.84 19.68 -3.48
C GLU A 132 -7.30 19.23 -4.85
N LEU A 133 -6.12 19.70 -5.25
CA LEU A 133 -5.46 19.29 -6.48
C LEU A 133 -5.15 17.78 -6.47
N LEU A 134 -4.49 17.30 -5.43
CA LEU A 134 -4.12 15.89 -5.30
C LEU A 134 -5.36 14.99 -5.21
N ALA A 135 -6.36 15.37 -4.41
CA ALA A 135 -7.61 14.63 -4.28
C ALA A 135 -8.38 14.55 -5.61
N SER A 136 -8.49 15.67 -6.33
CA SER A 136 -9.12 15.72 -7.66
C SER A 136 -8.37 14.89 -8.69
N SER A 137 -7.02 14.92 -8.65
CA SER A 137 -6.17 14.10 -9.52
C SER A 137 -6.40 12.62 -9.29
N PHE A 138 -6.46 12.19 -8.02
CA PHE A 138 -6.73 10.81 -7.67
C PHE A 138 -8.14 10.39 -8.13
N TRP A 139 -9.16 11.17 -7.80
CA TRP A 139 -10.53 10.89 -8.20
C TRP A 139 -10.70 10.72 -9.71
N LYS A 140 -10.07 11.58 -10.52
CA LYS A 140 -10.10 11.49 -12.00
C LYS A 140 -9.48 10.19 -12.52
N LYS A 141 -8.54 9.61 -11.79
CA LYS A 141 -7.83 8.37 -12.16
C LYS A 141 -8.46 7.09 -11.61
N ARG A 142 -9.47 7.17 -10.73
CA ARG A 142 -10.02 6.06 -9.93
C ARG A 142 -10.35 4.76 -10.68
N ASN A 143 -10.80 4.88 -11.93
CA ASN A 143 -11.22 3.73 -12.75
C ASN A 143 -10.11 3.21 -13.67
N LYS A 144 -8.86 3.70 -13.53
CA LYS A 144 -7.74 3.35 -14.41
C LYS A 144 -6.70 2.46 -13.73
N PHE A 145 -6.89 2.16 -12.45
CA PHE A 145 -5.97 1.31 -11.71
C PHE A 145 -6.15 -0.15 -12.11
N GLU A 146 -5.05 -0.79 -12.50
CA GLU A 146 -5.01 -2.16 -12.97
C GLU A 146 -3.97 -2.98 -12.20
N PHE A 147 -4.08 -4.30 -12.24
CA PHE A 147 -3.06 -5.18 -11.69
C PHE A 147 -1.77 -5.11 -12.51
N VAL A 148 -0.64 -5.23 -11.84
CA VAL A 148 0.70 -5.23 -12.48
C VAL A 148 0.94 -6.50 -13.28
N ALA A 149 0.35 -7.62 -12.82
CA ALA A 149 0.44 -8.93 -13.45
C ALA A 149 -0.95 -9.44 -13.85
N PRO A 150 -1.05 -10.35 -14.81
CA PRO A 150 -2.31 -11.02 -15.12
C PRO A 150 -2.89 -11.71 -13.89
N THR A 151 -4.19 -11.54 -13.66
CA THR A 151 -4.92 -12.16 -12.54
C THR A 151 -5.99 -13.09 -13.06
N THR A 152 -6.15 -14.24 -12.40
CA THR A 152 -7.19 -15.22 -12.71
C THR A 152 -7.44 -16.13 -11.50
N THR A 153 -8.32 -17.15 -11.65
CA THR A 153 -8.50 -18.15 -10.60
C THR A 153 -7.26 -19.05 -10.46
N PHE A 154 -7.13 -19.70 -9.32
CA PHE A 154 -6.02 -20.63 -9.06
C PHE A 154 -5.94 -21.73 -10.12
N GLU A 155 -7.08 -22.35 -10.46
CA GLU A 155 -7.16 -23.47 -11.43
C GLU A 155 -6.66 -23.03 -12.81
N LYS A 156 -7.04 -21.82 -13.26
CA LYS A 156 -6.55 -21.28 -14.53
C LYS A 156 -5.07 -20.93 -14.47
N SER A 157 -4.62 -20.32 -13.36
CA SER A 157 -3.20 -20.01 -13.14
C SER A 157 -2.35 -21.29 -13.20
N LEU A 158 -2.81 -22.36 -12.53
CA LEU A 158 -2.14 -23.65 -12.55
C LEU A 158 -2.13 -24.26 -13.96
N SER A 159 -3.24 -24.21 -14.67
CA SER A 159 -3.31 -24.70 -16.06
C SER A 159 -2.33 -23.96 -16.97
N TYR A 160 -2.21 -22.63 -16.82
CA TYR A 160 -1.23 -21.83 -17.57
C TYR A 160 0.21 -22.19 -17.20
N ALA A 161 0.48 -22.43 -15.92
CA ALA A 161 1.81 -22.83 -15.44
C ALA A 161 2.23 -24.20 -16.00
N LEU A 162 1.31 -25.17 -15.98
CA LEU A 162 1.55 -26.52 -16.51
C LEU A 162 1.81 -26.51 -18.02
N ALA A 163 1.06 -25.70 -18.77
CA ALA A 163 1.19 -25.57 -20.22
C ALA A 163 2.37 -24.69 -20.66
N SER A 164 2.99 -23.91 -19.76
CA SER A 164 4.04 -22.97 -20.10
C SER A 164 5.38 -23.66 -20.38
N GLU A 165 6.02 -23.29 -21.48
CA GLU A 165 7.41 -23.65 -21.77
C GLU A 165 8.42 -22.81 -20.95
N LYS A 166 7.99 -21.62 -20.45
CA LYS A 166 8.84 -20.73 -19.64
C LYS A 166 8.86 -21.20 -18.18
N LYS A 167 10.04 -21.36 -17.63
CA LYS A 167 10.29 -21.78 -16.25
C LYS A 167 11.28 -20.83 -15.56
N PRO A 168 11.18 -20.60 -14.25
CA PRO A 168 10.06 -21.00 -13.39
C PRO A 168 8.79 -20.19 -13.70
N TYR A 169 7.62 -20.76 -13.41
CA TYR A 169 6.34 -20.06 -13.44
C TYR A 169 5.94 -19.72 -12.01
N ILE A 170 5.64 -18.44 -11.74
CA ILE A 170 5.32 -17.96 -10.39
C ILE A 170 3.84 -17.62 -10.33
N ILE A 171 3.14 -18.18 -9.34
CA ILE A 171 1.75 -17.84 -9.00
C ILE A 171 1.77 -17.25 -7.59
N SER A 172 1.18 -16.07 -7.40
CA SER A 172 1.07 -15.42 -6.10
C SER A 172 -0.38 -15.33 -5.69
N ASP A 173 -0.67 -15.68 -4.44
CA ASP A 173 -1.93 -15.37 -3.78
C ASP A 173 -2.03 -13.88 -3.46
N MET A 174 -3.23 -13.29 -3.58
CA MET A 174 -3.43 -11.86 -3.32
C MET A 174 -4.12 -11.57 -1.98
N GLY A 175 -4.77 -12.54 -1.37
CA GLY A 175 -5.70 -12.31 -0.27
C GLY A 175 -5.09 -12.54 1.11
N ASP A 176 -4.34 -13.62 1.27
CA ASP A 176 -3.84 -14.06 2.57
C ASP A 176 -2.41 -13.55 2.82
N ASN A 177 -2.29 -12.25 3.07
CA ASN A 177 -1.00 -11.59 3.28
C ASN A 177 -0.73 -11.32 4.77
N PRO A 178 0.17 -12.07 5.42
CA PRO A 178 0.46 -11.88 6.86
C PRO A 178 1.07 -10.52 7.17
N THR A 179 1.82 -9.92 6.24
CA THR A 179 2.41 -8.59 6.47
C THR A 179 1.37 -7.47 6.49
N ALA A 180 0.18 -7.76 6.00
CA ALA A 180 -0.96 -6.86 5.96
C ALA A 180 -2.09 -7.27 6.92
N GLY A 181 -1.83 -8.21 7.84
CA GLY A 181 -2.77 -8.66 8.87
C GLY A 181 -3.61 -9.88 8.49
N GLY A 182 -3.37 -10.49 7.33
CA GLY A 182 -3.94 -11.80 7.00
C GLY A 182 -3.32 -12.90 7.85
N ALA A 183 -4.02 -14.02 8.02
CA ALA A 183 -3.51 -15.14 8.80
C ALA A 183 -2.28 -15.80 8.15
N GLY A 184 -2.26 -15.85 6.82
CA GLY A 184 -1.18 -16.43 6.02
C GLY A 184 -1.15 -17.96 6.02
N ASP A 185 -2.10 -18.58 6.70
CA ASP A 185 -2.16 -20.03 6.90
C ASP A 185 -3.40 -20.69 6.26
N VAL A 186 -4.04 -19.99 5.34
CA VAL A 186 -5.19 -20.52 4.60
C VAL A 186 -4.74 -21.64 3.67
N THR A 187 -5.08 -22.87 4.01
CA THR A 187 -4.60 -24.09 3.34
C THR A 187 -5.44 -24.51 2.12
N TRP A 188 -6.37 -23.68 1.65
CA TRP A 188 -7.21 -24.00 0.50
C TRP A 188 -6.38 -24.28 -0.75
N THR A 189 -5.45 -23.42 -1.11
CA THR A 189 -4.56 -23.59 -2.26
C THR A 189 -3.72 -24.87 -2.15
N LEU A 190 -3.18 -25.16 -0.95
CA LEU A 190 -2.43 -26.39 -0.70
C LEU A 190 -3.31 -27.64 -0.94
N ARG A 191 -4.56 -27.61 -0.49
CA ARG A 191 -5.52 -28.69 -0.72
C ARG A 191 -5.75 -28.95 -2.22
N GLU A 192 -5.94 -27.88 -2.99
CA GLU A 192 -6.15 -27.98 -4.45
C GLU A 192 -4.88 -28.51 -5.15
N ILE A 193 -3.69 -28.07 -4.73
CA ILE A 193 -2.40 -28.59 -5.22
C ILE A 193 -2.32 -30.09 -4.97
N LEU A 194 -2.55 -30.53 -3.72
CA LEU A 194 -2.48 -31.93 -3.33
C LEU A 194 -3.56 -32.79 -3.99
N ALA A 195 -4.68 -32.23 -4.41
CA ALA A 195 -5.73 -32.92 -5.14
C ALA A 195 -5.47 -33.06 -6.64
N HIS A 196 -4.60 -32.21 -7.22
CA HIS A 196 -4.40 -32.14 -8.68
C HIS A 196 -3.70 -33.37 -9.24
N PRO A 197 -4.27 -34.04 -10.25
CA PRO A 197 -3.72 -35.34 -10.78
C PRO A 197 -2.29 -35.21 -11.29
N ASP A 198 -1.99 -34.16 -12.07
CA ASP A 198 -0.67 -33.98 -12.71
C ASP A 198 0.45 -33.71 -11.69
N LEU A 199 0.10 -33.17 -10.52
CA LEU A 199 1.05 -32.87 -9.45
C LEU A 199 1.29 -34.05 -8.50
N LYS A 200 0.43 -35.08 -8.57
CA LYS A 200 0.59 -36.35 -7.83
C LYS A 200 1.53 -37.34 -8.52
N SER A 201 1.78 -37.15 -9.78
CA SER A 201 2.61 -38.08 -10.56
C SER A 201 4.10 -37.89 -10.19
N SER A 202 4.80 -39.02 -9.99
CA SER A 202 6.27 -38.99 -9.79
C SER A 202 7.05 -38.45 -11.00
N SER A 203 6.42 -38.44 -12.18
CA SER A 203 6.95 -37.86 -13.41
C SER A 203 6.33 -36.49 -13.73
N GLY A 204 5.52 -35.95 -12.82
CA GLY A 204 4.90 -34.63 -12.94
C GLY A 204 5.89 -33.48 -12.76
N PRO A 205 5.42 -32.26 -12.99
CA PRO A 205 6.24 -31.08 -12.77
C PRO A 205 6.55 -30.89 -11.28
N GLU A 206 7.75 -30.39 -11.00
CA GLU A 206 8.11 -29.98 -9.65
C GLU A 206 7.39 -28.68 -9.28
N LEU A 207 6.82 -28.64 -8.05
CA LEU A 207 6.12 -27.49 -7.52
C LEU A 207 6.65 -27.17 -6.11
N ILE A 208 6.96 -25.92 -5.89
CA ILE A 208 7.31 -25.38 -4.56
C ILE A 208 6.15 -24.51 -4.09
N TYR A 209 5.56 -24.88 -2.97
CA TYR A 209 4.57 -24.05 -2.25
C TYR A 209 5.19 -23.55 -0.96
N ALA A 210 5.22 -22.24 -0.77
CA ALA A 210 5.95 -21.61 0.33
C ALA A 210 5.14 -20.46 0.96
N SER A 211 5.65 -19.98 2.09
CA SER A 211 5.12 -18.84 2.84
C SER A 211 3.81 -19.11 3.58
N ILE A 212 3.68 -20.31 4.14
CA ILE A 212 2.62 -20.63 5.11
C ILE A 212 3.23 -20.58 6.50
N PRO A 213 2.89 -19.60 7.35
CA PRO A 213 3.25 -19.62 8.76
C PRO A 213 2.47 -20.74 9.45
N GLY A 214 3.14 -21.51 10.27
CA GLY A 214 2.52 -22.62 10.99
C GLY A 214 3.32 -22.96 12.25
N PRO A 215 3.45 -22.03 13.22
CA PRO A 215 4.31 -22.24 14.38
C PRO A 215 3.92 -23.49 15.17
N GLU A 216 2.64 -23.71 15.39
CA GLU A 216 2.14 -24.89 16.10
C GLU A 216 2.45 -26.21 15.35
N LEU A 217 2.35 -26.22 14.03
CA LEU A 217 2.71 -27.37 13.21
C LEU A 217 4.22 -27.66 13.29
N ILE A 218 5.03 -26.60 13.27
CA ILE A 218 6.48 -26.72 13.38
C ILE A 218 6.85 -27.31 14.75
N GLU A 219 6.24 -26.83 15.85
CA GLU A 219 6.45 -27.37 17.19
C GLU A 219 6.06 -28.86 17.31
N GLN A 220 5.05 -29.29 16.57
CA GLN A 220 4.63 -30.71 16.55
C GLN A 220 5.52 -31.59 15.67
N ALA A 221 6.25 -30.99 14.72
CA ALA A 221 7.09 -31.72 13.78
C ALA A 221 8.54 -31.91 14.24
N ILE A 222 8.98 -31.19 15.27
CA ILE A 222 10.31 -31.29 15.89
C ILE A 222 10.26 -32.24 17.08
#